data_e14ddbd435b3bdbab5b765bb33e231a6
#
_entry.id   e14ddbd435b3bdbab5b765bb33e231a6
#
_cell.length_a   1.000
_cell.length_b   1.000
_cell.length_c   1.000
_cell.angle_alpha   90.00
_cell.angle_beta   90.00
_cell.angle_gamma   90.00
#
_symmetry.space_group_name_H-M   'P 1'
#
loop_
_entity.id
_entity.type
_entity.pdbx_description
1 polymer ?
#
loop_
_entity_poly.entity_id
_entity_poly.type
_entity_poly.pdbx_seq_one_letter_code
_entity_poly.pdbx_strand_id
1 'polypeptide(L)'
;MGRNRKKLAACPNCGRALAKEDNYCARCGQENHTHRLPAAYFVRELLAGILAFDTTLFRTLRDLFLPPGLVIREFNANKRARYLPPLRLYLFTSLIFFIVLSWNTERIEQDAPEIRVASGEVGTLEVFDLDFEDGRVIPDSVLMALTADGRPSDEQVDLALMTAGVEPDLWHRVNVRLAINLNARGTSKVAFVRTIISSFSKVMFVLLPLFAALLYLLYWRKAIYFAEHLVFALYYQSVLFILIGTYLLIDRYFEISYLSGPLLLLGFIYLVWALRTVHKRSWWSSVLKAIFLDLSYLLLLALGVVTAAVMGAVL
;
A
#
# COMPACT_ATOMS: atom_id res chain seq x y z
N MET A 1 32.90 -15.64 -2.55
CA MET A 1 33.41 -14.93 -1.37
C MET A 1 32.62 -15.41 -0.15
N GLY A 2 33.21 -16.32 0.64
CA GLY A 2 32.60 -16.88 1.87
C GLY A 2 32.62 -15.85 2.98
N ARG A 3 31.51 -15.16 3.17
CA ARG A 3 31.29 -14.30 4.33
C ARG A 3 31.34 -15.19 5.58
N ASN A 4 32.27 -14.91 6.48
CA ASN A 4 32.48 -15.62 7.75
C ASN A 4 31.18 -15.54 8.59
N ARG A 5 30.28 -16.50 8.40
CA ARG A 5 28.99 -16.59 9.10
C ARG A 5 29.31 -17.17 10.46
N LYS A 6 29.24 -16.34 11.50
CA LYS A 6 29.41 -16.84 12.88
C LYS A 6 28.30 -17.83 13.18
N LYS A 7 28.66 -19.07 13.40
CA LYS A 7 27.74 -20.12 13.83
C LYS A 7 27.44 -20.01 15.31
N LEU A 8 26.25 -20.42 15.70
CA LEU A 8 25.76 -20.37 17.08
C LEU A 8 25.98 -21.72 17.76
N ALA A 9 26.30 -21.71 19.04
CA ALA A 9 26.42 -22.93 19.85
C ALA A 9 25.07 -23.55 20.24
N ALA A 10 23.98 -22.77 20.13
CA ALA A 10 22.62 -23.23 20.38
C ALA A 10 21.65 -22.65 19.37
N CYS A 11 20.66 -23.42 18.99
CA CYS A 11 19.62 -23.00 18.05
C CYS A 11 18.75 -21.90 18.66
N PRO A 12 18.65 -20.70 18.04
CA PRO A 12 17.85 -19.60 18.57
C PRO A 12 16.34 -19.89 18.57
N ASN A 13 15.88 -20.83 17.75
CA ASN A 13 14.47 -21.18 17.65
C ASN A 13 14.04 -22.24 18.70
N CYS A 14 14.78 -23.31 18.87
CA CYS A 14 14.37 -24.42 19.73
C CYS A 14 15.32 -24.73 20.91
N GLY A 15 16.41 -23.99 21.04
CA GLY A 15 17.36 -24.14 22.14
C GLY A 15 18.33 -25.34 22.06
N ARG A 16 18.21 -26.22 21.05
CA ARG A 16 19.09 -27.38 20.87
C ARG A 16 20.53 -26.94 20.68
N ALA A 17 21.46 -27.62 21.35
CA ALA A 17 22.91 -27.45 21.12
C ALA A 17 23.24 -27.78 19.64
N LEU A 18 24.12 -26.98 19.05
CA LEU A 18 24.56 -27.11 17.64
C LEU A 18 26.07 -27.30 17.61
N ALA A 19 26.53 -28.21 16.78
CA ALA A 19 27.94 -28.35 16.47
C ALA A 19 28.40 -27.23 15.52
N LYS A 20 29.71 -26.98 15.46
CA LYS A 20 30.30 -25.98 14.57
C LYS A 20 30.09 -26.30 13.08
N GLU A 21 29.96 -27.58 12.78
CA GLU A 21 29.77 -28.14 11.45
C GLU A 21 28.31 -27.97 10.98
N ASP A 22 27.35 -27.90 11.91
CA ASP A 22 25.93 -27.84 11.61
C ASP A 22 25.59 -26.56 10.85
N ASN A 23 25.07 -26.67 9.64
CA ASN A 23 24.52 -25.57 8.87
C ASN A 23 23.04 -25.31 9.22
N TYR A 24 22.33 -26.33 9.70
CA TYR A 24 20.92 -26.30 10.07
C TYR A 24 20.71 -27.07 11.37
N CYS A 25 19.71 -26.66 12.14
CA CYS A 25 19.29 -27.40 13.32
C CYS A 25 18.53 -28.66 12.89
N ALA A 26 19.02 -29.85 13.27
CA ALA A 26 18.38 -31.14 12.94
C ALA A 26 17.00 -31.32 13.59
N ARG A 27 16.63 -30.51 14.62
CA ARG A 27 15.31 -30.60 15.28
C ARG A 27 14.24 -29.74 14.62
N CYS A 28 14.55 -28.55 14.13
CA CYS A 28 13.57 -27.57 13.66
C CYS A 28 13.90 -26.93 12.33
N GLY A 29 14.97 -27.34 11.64
CA GLY A 29 15.34 -26.80 10.33
C GLY A 29 15.90 -25.36 10.33
N GLN A 30 16.00 -24.71 11.51
CA GLN A 30 16.54 -23.35 11.58
C GLN A 30 17.99 -23.32 11.10
N GLU A 31 18.29 -22.42 10.19
CA GLU A 31 19.64 -22.19 9.68
C GLU A 31 20.57 -21.66 10.80
N ASN A 32 21.75 -22.25 10.92
CA ASN A 32 22.73 -21.93 11.96
C ASN A 32 23.67 -20.80 11.53
N HIS A 33 23.21 -19.57 11.59
CA HIS A 33 24.05 -18.39 11.37
C HIS A 33 23.54 -17.16 12.14
N THR A 34 24.44 -16.18 12.29
CA THR A 34 24.09 -14.89 12.88
C THR A 34 23.32 -13.98 11.92
N HIS A 35 22.46 -13.33 12.44
CA HIS A 35 21.32 -12.44 12.33
C HIS A 35 21.11 -11.54 11.13
N ARG A 36 22.08 -11.19 10.30
CA ARG A 36 21.90 -10.07 9.36
C ARG A 36 21.47 -10.59 8.01
N LEU A 37 20.18 -10.41 7.68
CA LEU A 37 19.70 -10.72 6.36
C LEU A 37 19.97 -9.56 5.41
N PRO A 38 20.71 -9.78 4.31
CA PRO A 38 20.73 -8.82 3.21
C PRO A 38 19.36 -8.76 2.54
N ALA A 39 19.02 -7.63 1.91
CA ALA A 39 17.76 -7.50 1.15
C ALA A 39 17.56 -8.62 0.10
N ALA A 40 18.66 -9.10 -0.50
CA ALA A 40 18.63 -10.23 -1.43
C ALA A 40 18.10 -11.56 -0.84
N TYR A 41 18.11 -11.73 0.50
CA TYR A 41 17.48 -12.90 1.13
C TYR A 41 15.97 -12.91 0.90
N PHE A 42 15.31 -11.78 1.04
CA PHE A 42 13.87 -11.68 0.86
C PHE A 42 13.44 -12.01 -0.58
N VAL A 43 14.21 -11.57 -1.57
CA VAL A 43 13.95 -11.87 -2.98
C VAL A 43 14.11 -13.38 -3.25
N ARG A 44 15.16 -13.99 -2.71
CA ARG A 44 15.40 -15.44 -2.90
C ARG A 44 14.33 -16.28 -2.21
N GLU A 45 13.91 -15.90 -1.02
CA GLU A 45 12.85 -16.57 -0.25
C GLU A 45 11.51 -16.50 -0.97
N LEU A 46 11.24 -15.41 -1.67
CA LEU A 46 10.06 -15.22 -2.50
C LEU A 46 9.99 -16.25 -3.62
N LEU A 47 11.10 -16.43 -4.35
CA LEU A 47 11.15 -17.36 -5.48
C LEU A 47 11.04 -18.83 -5.04
N ALA A 48 11.42 -19.14 -3.79
CA ALA A 48 11.49 -20.51 -3.30
C ALA A 48 10.16 -21.13 -2.83
N GLY A 49 9.09 -20.34 -2.68
CA GLY A 49 7.91 -20.94 -2.05
C GLY A 49 6.61 -20.12 -1.99
N ILE A 50 6.17 -19.53 -3.10
CA ILE A 50 4.89 -18.78 -3.13
C ILE A 50 3.67 -19.67 -2.80
N LEU A 51 3.75 -20.97 -3.02
CA LEU A 51 2.62 -21.91 -2.94
C LEU A 51 2.68 -22.96 -1.80
N ALA A 52 3.66 -22.88 -0.91
CA ALA A 52 3.72 -23.82 0.21
C ALA A 52 2.76 -23.36 1.34
N PHE A 53 1.53 -23.87 1.33
CA PHE A 53 0.63 -23.82 2.49
C PHE A 53 1.19 -24.73 3.57
N ASP A 54 1.80 -24.13 4.59
CA ASP A 54 2.42 -24.84 5.70
C ASP A 54 1.68 -24.54 7.01
N THR A 55 1.76 -25.45 7.96
CA THR A 55 1.27 -25.27 9.36
C THR A 55 1.82 -23.99 10.02
N THR A 56 2.94 -23.47 9.52
CA THR A 56 3.53 -22.19 9.91
C THR A 56 2.62 -21.00 9.63
N LEU A 57 1.75 -21.04 8.60
CA LEU A 57 0.81 -19.97 8.28
C LEU A 57 -0.17 -19.74 9.43
N PHE A 58 -0.85 -20.78 9.88
CA PHE A 58 -1.85 -20.69 10.98
C PHE A 58 -1.22 -20.21 12.28
N ARG A 59 -0.02 -20.70 12.58
CA ARG A 59 0.76 -20.24 13.74
C ARG A 59 1.13 -18.76 13.60
N THR A 60 1.60 -18.35 12.42
CA THR A 60 1.97 -16.96 12.17
C THR A 60 0.77 -16.05 12.30
N LEU A 61 -0.38 -16.40 11.73
CA LEU A 61 -1.62 -15.60 11.83
C LEU A 61 -2.06 -15.47 13.29
N ARG A 62 -2.12 -16.59 14.04
CA ARG A 62 -2.50 -16.55 15.45
C ARG A 62 -1.57 -15.63 16.26
N ASP A 63 -0.25 -15.84 16.14
CA ASP A 63 0.75 -15.12 16.93
C ASP A 63 0.96 -13.67 16.44
N LEU A 64 0.49 -13.34 15.22
CA LEU A 64 0.52 -12.00 14.66
C LEU A 64 -0.51 -11.10 15.35
N PHE A 65 -1.72 -11.64 15.61
CA PHE A 65 -2.78 -10.86 16.25
C PHE A 65 -2.65 -10.82 17.77
N LEU A 66 -2.15 -11.87 18.44
CA LEU A 66 -2.13 -11.98 19.89
C LEU A 66 -0.81 -12.59 20.42
N PRO A 67 0.06 -11.78 21.09
CA PRO A 67 0.03 -10.33 21.27
C PRO A 67 0.63 -9.55 20.08
N PRO A 68 0.13 -8.33 19.78
CA PRO A 68 0.65 -7.51 18.71
C PRO A 68 2.17 -7.28 18.80
N GLY A 69 2.88 -7.46 17.67
CA GLY A 69 4.33 -7.29 17.59
C GLY A 69 5.16 -8.49 18.06
N LEU A 70 4.56 -9.57 18.58
CA LEU A 70 5.29 -10.77 19.00
C LEU A 70 6.07 -11.39 17.85
N VAL A 71 5.40 -11.66 16.72
CA VAL A 71 6.02 -12.28 15.54
C VAL A 71 7.20 -11.44 15.05
N ILE A 72 7.01 -10.11 14.96
CA ILE A 72 8.05 -9.17 14.54
C ILE A 72 9.27 -9.27 15.45
N ARG A 73 9.05 -9.22 16.76
CA ARG A 73 10.13 -9.30 17.77
C ARG A 73 10.87 -10.64 17.70
N GLU A 74 10.16 -11.75 17.63
CA GLU A 74 10.76 -13.08 17.59
C GLU A 74 11.46 -13.34 16.25
N PHE A 75 10.91 -12.89 15.13
CA PHE A 75 11.54 -12.98 13.81
C PHE A 75 12.87 -12.20 13.77
N ASN A 76 12.87 -10.98 14.31
CA ASN A 76 14.07 -10.16 14.46
C ASN A 76 15.07 -10.76 15.47
N ALA A 77 14.60 -11.53 16.46
CA ALA A 77 15.42 -12.34 17.35
C ALA A 77 15.91 -13.67 16.73
N ASN A 78 15.80 -13.82 15.39
CA ASN A 78 16.26 -14.96 14.61
C ASN A 78 15.48 -16.28 14.80
N LYS A 79 14.26 -16.25 15.34
CA LYS A 79 13.37 -17.41 15.41
C LYS A 79 12.54 -17.58 14.13
N ARG A 80 13.23 -17.68 13.00
CA ARG A 80 12.62 -17.56 11.66
C ARG A 80 11.92 -18.83 11.20
N ALA A 81 12.44 -20.01 11.55
CA ALA A 81 11.80 -21.29 11.17
C ALA A 81 10.42 -21.49 11.80
N ARG A 82 10.06 -20.67 12.80
CA ARG A 82 8.77 -20.73 13.49
C ARG A 82 7.64 -20.04 12.73
N TYR A 83 7.98 -19.02 11.95
CA TYR A 83 7.03 -18.11 11.32
C TYR A 83 7.19 -18.05 9.82
N LEU A 84 6.09 -17.75 9.13
CA LEU A 84 6.12 -17.50 7.70
C LEU A 84 6.97 -16.25 7.42
N PRO A 85 7.86 -16.27 6.42
CA PRO A 85 8.66 -15.10 6.04
C PRO A 85 7.78 -13.89 5.76
N PRO A 86 8.15 -12.68 6.24
CA PRO A 86 7.30 -11.50 6.21
C PRO A 86 6.91 -11.08 4.79
N LEU A 87 7.82 -11.18 3.82
CA LEU A 87 7.54 -10.85 2.43
C LEU A 87 6.54 -11.83 1.80
N ARG A 88 6.61 -13.13 2.15
CA ARG A 88 5.65 -14.14 1.67
C ARG A 88 4.25 -13.86 2.22
N LEU A 89 4.14 -13.57 3.52
CA LEU A 89 2.85 -13.22 4.13
C LEU A 89 2.27 -11.96 3.50
N TYR A 90 3.08 -10.92 3.32
CA TYR A 90 2.67 -9.67 2.70
C TYR A 90 2.10 -9.87 1.30
N LEU A 91 2.80 -10.62 0.44
CA LEU A 91 2.36 -10.87 -0.93
C LEU A 91 1.06 -11.69 -0.97
N PHE A 92 0.96 -12.71 -0.12
CA PHE A 92 -0.25 -13.52 -0.03
C PHE A 92 -1.46 -12.71 0.45
N THR A 93 -1.30 -11.94 1.51
CA THR A 93 -2.38 -11.11 2.06
C THR A 93 -2.73 -9.94 1.14
N SER A 94 -1.75 -9.32 0.46
CA SER A 94 -2.00 -8.26 -0.51
C SER A 94 -2.76 -8.79 -1.73
N LEU A 95 -2.41 -9.97 -2.24
CA LEU A 95 -3.11 -10.57 -3.37
C LEU A 95 -4.59 -10.80 -3.04
N ILE A 96 -4.88 -11.42 -1.89
CA ILE A 96 -6.27 -11.64 -1.43
C ILE A 96 -6.99 -10.30 -1.26
N PHE A 97 -6.34 -9.33 -0.61
CA PHE A 97 -6.91 -8.01 -0.40
C PHE A 97 -7.29 -7.32 -1.71
N PHE A 98 -6.40 -7.32 -2.72
CA PHE A 98 -6.70 -6.68 -4.00
C PHE A 98 -7.78 -7.40 -4.81
N ILE A 99 -7.89 -8.72 -4.70
CA ILE A 99 -9.01 -9.48 -5.27
C ILE A 99 -10.33 -9.03 -4.62
N VAL A 100 -10.38 -8.98 -3.29
CA VAL A 100 -11.57 -8.54 -2.55
C VAL A 100 -11.93 -7.10 -2.86
N LEU A 101 -10.93 -6.23 -2.94
CA LEU A 101 -11.12 -4.81 -3.28
C LEU A 101 -11.69 -4.66 -4.69
N SER A 102 -11.19 -5.43 -5.67
CA SER A 102 -11.72 -5.44 -7.04
C SER A 102 -13.18 -5.85 -7.10
N TRP A 103 -13.56 -6.91 -6.36
CA TRP A 103 -14.96 -7.34 -6.27
C TRP A 103 -15.90 -6.28 -5.69
N ASN A 104 -15.43 -5.51 -4.71
CA ASN A 104 -16.22 -4.42 -4.15
C ASN A 104 -16.37 -3.26 -5.13
N THR A 105 -15.36 -3.02 -5.98
CA THR A 105 -15.45 -1.97 -7.00
C THR A 105 -16.50 -2.25 -8.05
N GLU A 106 -16.61 -3.51 -8.49
CA GLU A 106 -17.64 -3.94 -9.45
C GLU A 106 -19.07 -3.69 -8.91
N ARG A 107 -19.30 -3.84 -7.61
CA ARG A 107 -20.57 -3.50 -6.99
C ARG A 107 -20.87 -2.00 -7.04
N ILE A 108 -19.89 -1.16 -6.74
CA ILE A 108 -20.04 0.31 -6.84
C ILE A 108 -20.38 0.71 -8.26
N GLU A 109 -19.87 0.00 -9.26
CA GLU A 109 -20.21 0.22 -10.68
C GLU A 109 -21.66 -0.17 -11.00
N GLN A 110 -22.16 -1.26 -10.44
CA GLN A 110 -23.53 -1.74 -10.67
C GLN A 110 -24.57 -0.90 -9.94
N ASP A 111 -24.24 -0.44 -8.72
CA ASP A 111 -25.12 0.39 -7.88
C ASP A 111 -25.04 1.88 -8.24
N ALA A 112 -24.09 2.28 -9.09
CA ALA A 112 -24.01 3.66 -9.58
C ALA A 112 -25.26 3.93 -10.44
N PRO A 113 -26.07 4.97 -10.13
CA PRO A 113 -27.23 5.28 -10.95
C PRO A 113 -26.76 5.51 -12.40
N GLU A 114 -27.36 4.78 -13.35
CA GLU A 114 -27.22 5.11 -14.76
C GLU A 114 -27.66 6.55 -14.91
N ILE A 115 -26.71 7.46 -15.07
CA ILE A 115 -27.03 8.81 -15.51
C ILE A 115 -27.45 8.64 -16.95
N ARG A 116 -28.75 8.36 -17.18
CA ARG A 116 -29.36 8.46 -18.47
C ARG A 116 -29.31 9.93 -18.82
N VAL A 117 -28.34 10.30 -19.64
CA VAL A 117 -28.34 11.57 -20.34
C VAL A 117 -29.57 11.49 -21.25
N ALA A 118 -30.67 12.10 -20.79
CA ALA A 118 -31.84 12.28 -21.63
C ALA A 118 -31.37 13.06 -22.85
N SER A 119 -31.52 12.44 -24.00
CA SER A 119 -31.16 13.01 -25.30
C SER A 119 -31.76 14.42 -25.41
N GLY A 120 -30.92 15.45 -25.30
CA GLY A 120 -31.33 16.81 -25.62
C GLY A 120 -30.82 17.94 -24.73
N GLU A 121 -30.39 17.71 -23.54
CA GLU A 121 -29.74 18.77 -22.73
C GLU A 121 -28.34 18.30 -22.33
N VAL A 122 -27.35 19.03 -22.82
CA VAL A 122 -25.97 18.91 -22.40
C VAL A 122 -25.94 19.36 -20.93
N GLY A 123 -26.18 18.43 -20.03
CA GLY A 123 -26.01 18.66 -18.61
C GLY A 123 -24.53 18.94 -18.40
N THR A 124 -24.22 20.17 -18.10
CA THR A 124 -22.91 20.59 -17.63
C THR A 124 -22.52 19.69 -16.45
N LEU A 125 -21.56 18.79 -16.68
CA LEU A 125 -20.95 18.03 -15.61
C LEU A 125 -20.10 19.02 -14.79
N GLU A 126 -20.72 19.61 -13.77
CA GLU A 126 -20.08 20.42 -12.72
C GLU A 126 -19.09 19.58 -11.89
N VAL A 127 -18.15 18.88 -12.50
CA VAL A 127 -17.20 18.06 -11.75
C VAL A 127 -15.83 18.71 -11.68
N PHE A 128 -15.45 19.51 -12.63
CA PHE A 128 -14.25 20.34 -12.61
C PHE A 128 -14.45 21.53 -13.56
N ASP A 129 -14.95 22.62 -13.04
CA ASP A 129 -14.71 23.90 -13.70
C ASP A 129 -13.20 24.13 -13.70
N LEU A 130 -12.60 24.15 -14.89
CA LEU A 130 -11.23 24.61 -15.08
C LEU A 130 -11.23 26.14 -14.96
N ASP A 131 -11.51 26.61 -13.73
CA ASP A 131 -11.32 28.01 -13.38
C ASP A 131 -9.80 28.24 -13.26
N PHE A 132 -9.24 28.85 -14.29
CA PHE A 132 -7.91 29.41 -14.17
C PHE A 132 -7.98 30.64 -13.25
N GLU A 133 -6.89 30.94 -12.55
CA GLU A 133 -6.79 32.02 -11.55
C GLU A 133 -7.34 33.40 -12.04
N ASP A 134 -7.51 33.58 -13.36
CA ASP A 134 -8.05 34.77 -14.01
C ASP A 134 -9.55 34.66 -14.40
N GLY A 135 -10.27 33.64 -13.94
CA GLY A 135 -11.69 33.40 -14.32
C GLY A 135 -11.88 33.05 -15.81
N ARG A 136 -10.85 32.56 -16.48
CA ARG A 136 -10.91 32.09 -17.86
C ARG A 136 -11.30 30.63 -17.87
N VAL A 137 -12.29 30.28 -18.69
CA VAL A 137 -12.82 28.92 -18.80
C VAL A 137 -12.59 28.42 -20.22
N ILE A 138 -12.12 27.19 -20.37
CA ILE A 138 -12.09 26.54 -21.69
C ILE A 138 -13.51 26.04 -21.99
N PRO A 139 -14.14 26.49 -23.12
CA PRO A 139 -15.49 26.07 -23.46
C PRO A 139 -15.58 24.55 -23.64
N ASP A 140 -16.66 23.94 -23.17
CA ASP A 140 -16.92 22.50 -23.31
C ASP A 140 -16.89 22.04 -24.78
N SER A 141 -17.28 22.91 -25.71
CA SER A 141 -17.20 22.65 -27.15
C SER A 141 -15.77 22.41 -27.64
N VAL A 142 -14.79 23.11 -27.05
CA VAL A 142 -13.36 22.95 -27.39
C VAL A 142 -12.84 21.65 -26.76
N LEU A 143 -13.23 21.32 -25.52
CA LEU A 143 -12.88 20.07 -24.86
C LEU A 143 -13.47 18.86 -25.60
N MET A 144 -14.72 18.96 -26.04
CA MET A 144 -15.38 17.92 -26.87
C MET A 144 -14.67 17.74 -28.22
N ALA A 145 -14.32 18.83 -28.90
CA ALA A 145 -13.60 18.77 -30.17
C ALA A 145 -12.21 18.11 -30.02
N LEU A 146 -11.52 18.36 -28.89
CA LEU A 146 -10.23 17.74 -28.59
C LEU A 146 -10.34 16.22 -28.34
N THR A 147 -11.52 15.73 -27.94
CA THR A 147 -11.74 14.31 -27.61
C THR A 147 -12.30 13.51 -28.76
N ALA A 148 -12.80 14.14 -29.82
CA ALA A 148 -13.47 13.49 -30.95
C ALA A 148 -12.55 12.54 -31.73
N ASP A 149 -11.26 12.87 -31.86
CA ASP A 149 -10.26 12.11 -32.62
C ASP A 149 -9.32 11.25 -31.73
N GLY A 150 -9.67 11.03 -30.48
CA GLY A 150 -8.84 10.26 -29.54
C GLY A 150 -8.00 11.14 -28.59
N ARG A 151 -6.78 10.71 -28.28
CA ARG A 151 -5.88 11.50 -27.40
C ARG A 151 -5.35 12.73 -28.14
N PRO A 152 -5.58 13.96 -27.62
CA PRO A 152 -5.04 15.15 -28.28
C PRO A 152 -3.51 15.21 -28.19
N SER A 153 -2.88 15.66 -29.26
CA SER A 153 -1.45 15.98 -29.27
C SER A 153 -1.14 17.20 -28.41
N ASP A 154 0.13 17.38 -28.04
CA ASP A 154 0.57 18.57 -27.29
C ASP A 154 0.22 19.87 -28.03
N GLU A 155 0.36 19.88 -29.36
CA GLU A 155 0.03 21.04 -30.20
C GLU A 155 -1.46 21.39 -30.17
N GLN A 156 -2.35 20.39 -30.12
CA GLN A 156 -3.80 20.58 -30.03
C GLN A 156 -4.21 21.14 -28.67
N VAL A 157 -3.56 20.66 -27.59
CA VAL A 157 -3.78 21.19 -26.24
C VAL A 157 -3.27 22.64 -26.12
N ASP A 158 -2.11 22.93 -26.69
CA ASP A 158 -1.55 24.29 -26.70
C ASP A 158 -2.43 25.26 -27.50
N LEU A 159 -2.94 24.85 -28.64
CA LEU A 159 -3.86 25.63 -29.44
C LEU A 159 -5.16 25.95 -28.68
N ALA A 160 -5.70 24.95 -27.95
CA ALA A 160 -6.89 25.15 -27.12
C ALA A 160 -6.64 26.12 -25.96
N LEU A 161 -5.49 26.03 -25.30
CA LEU A 161 -5.08 26.96 -24.26
C LEU A 161 -4.91 28.40 -24.81
N MET A 162 -4.24 28.54 -25.94
CA MET A 162 -4.06 29.85 -26.60
C MET A 162 -5.40 30.46 -27.05
N THR A 163 -6.34 29.65 -27.54
CA THR A 163 -7.69 30.14 -27.91
C THR A 163 -8.49 30.60 -26.68
N ALA A 164 -8.24 29.99 -25.50
CA ALA A 164 -8.81 30.43 -24.23
C ALA A 164 -8.04 31.64 -23.63
N GLY A 165 -6.96 32.12 -24.28
CA GLY A 165 -6.14 33.21 -23.80
C GLY A 165 -5.22 32.85 -22.63
N VAL A 166 -4.91 31.56 -22.46
CA VAL A 166 -4.04 31.02 -21.42
C VAL A 166 -2.70 30.63 -22.02
N GLU A 167 -1.59 31.04 -21.40
CA GLU A 167 -0.26 30.63 -21.86
C GLU A 167 -0.02 29.13 -21.60
N PRO A 168 0.45 28.37 -22.62
CA PRO A 168 0.67 26.93 -22.48
C PRO A 168 1.92 26.69 -21.63
N ASP A 169 1.73 26.38 -20.36
CA ASP A 169 2.77 25.86 -19.47
C ASP A 169 2.48 24.40 -19.08
N LEU A 170 3.42 23.79 -18.37
CA LEU A 170 3.30 22.38 -17.96
C LEU A 170 2.05 22.14 -17.09
N TRP A 171 1.73 23.10 -16.19
CA TRP A 171 0.59 22.98 -15.28
C TRP A 171 -0.75 23.07 -16.02
N HIS A 172 -0.90 24.02 -16.93
CA HIS A 172 -2.12 24.18 -17.76
C HIS A 172 -2.33 22.97 -18.68
N ARG A 173 -1.25 22.46 -19.30
CA ARG A 173 -1.35 21.22 -20.12
C ARG A 173 -1.82 20.03 -19.29
N VAL A 174 -1.28 19.84 -18.07
CA VAL A 174 -1.69 18.75 -17.17
C VAL A 174 -3.17 18.89 -16.79
N ASN A 175 -3.62 20.11 -16.44
CA ASN A 175 -5.02 20.35 -16.07
C ASN A 175 -5.98 20.08 -17.23
N VAL A 176 -5.67 20.56 -18.45
CA VAL A 176 -6.49 20.30 -19.64
C VAL A 176 -6.53 18.82 -19.96
N ARG A 177 -5.40 18.11 -19.92
CA ARG A 177 -5.34 16.66 -20.14
C ARG A 177 -6.10 15.89 -19.08
N LEU A 178 -6.02 16.33 -17.81
CA LEU A 178 -6.78 15.74 -16.71
C LEU A 178 -8.28 15.92 -16.98
N ALA A 179 -8.73 17.12 -17.33
CA ALA A 179 -10.12 17.42 -17.65
C ALA A 179 -10.62 16.63 -18.87
N ILE A 180 -9.83 16.56 -19.95
CA ILE A 180 -10.14 15.77 -21.14
C ILE A 180 -10.28 14.29 -20.76
N ASN A 181 -9.34 13.71 -20.01
CA ASN A 181 -9.41 12.31 -19.61
C ASN A 181 -10.57 12.02 -18.65
N LEU A 182 -10.92 12.99 -17.82
CA LEU A 182 -12.10 12.89 -16.95
C LEU A 182 -13.40 13.03 -17.74
N ASN A 183 -13.51 13.90 -18.72
CA ASN A 183 -14.71 14.14 -19.53
C ASN A 183 -14.86 13.16 -20.70
N ALA A 184 -13.80 12.85 -21.47
CA ALA A 184 -13.83 12.00 -22.66
C ALA A 184 -14.23 10.55 -22.39
N ARG A 185 -14.08 10.08 -21.18
CA ARG A 185 -14.46 8.71 -20.79
C ARG A 185 -15.91 8.60 -20.34
N GLY A 186 -16.71 9.65 -20.48
CA GLY A 186 -18.04 9.70 -19.85
C GLY A 186 -17.90 9.37 -18.38
N THR A 187 -16.92 10.02 -17.71
CA THR A 187 -16.35 9.52 -16.46
C THR A 187 -17.40 9.62 -15.37
N SER A 188 -18.16 8.54 -15.30
CA SER A 188 -18.85 8.23 -14.07
C SER A 188 -17.78 8.22 -12.96
N LYS A 189 -18.16 8.65 -11.77
CA LYS A 189 -17.34 8.53 -10.53
C LYS A 189 -16.59 7.18 -10.44
N VAL A 190 -17.12 6.18 -11.11
CA VAL A 190 -16.65 4.80 -11.25
C VAL A 190 -15.30 4.68 -11.97
N ALA A 191 -15.10 5.34 -13.11
CA ALA A 191 -13.81 5.23 -13.82
C ALA A 191 -12.69 5.94 -13.06
N PHE A 192 -13.00 7.03 -12.37
CA PHE A 192 -12.05 7.70 -11.46
C PHE A 192 -11.67 6.79 -10.30
N VAL A 193 -12.65 6.17 -9.63
CA VAL A 193 -12.42 5.19 -8.55
C VAL A 193 -11.60 4.00 -9.06
N ARG A 194 -11.89 3.48 -10.25
CA ARG A 194 -11.10 2.39 -10.87
C ARG A 194 -9.64 2.80 -11.08
N THR A 195 -9.39 4.01 -11.57
CA THR A 195 -8.02 4.54 -11.75
C THR A 195 -7.29 4.66 -10.41
N ILE A 196 -7.96 5.14 -9.37
CA ILE A 196 -7.41 5.20 -8.02
C ILE A 196 -7.06 3.78 -7.54
N ILE A 197 -7.97 2.82 -7.65
CA ILE A 197 -7.76 1.44 -7.17
C ILE A 197 -6.64 0.75 -7.94
N SER A 198 -6.57 0.90 -9.26
CA SER A 198 -5.49 0.34 -10.07
C SER A 198 -4.11 0.94 -9.72
N SER A 199 -4.09 2.23 -9.36
CA SER A 199 -2.89 2.94 -8.92
C SER A 199 -2.50 2.58 -7.49
N PHE A 200 -3.48 2.28 -6.64
CA PHE A 200 -3.29 2.00 -5.22
C PHE A 200 -2.37 0.80 -4.99
N SER A 201 -2.49 -0.28 -5.77
CA SER A 201 -1.61 -1.44 -5.65
C SER A 201 -0.15 -1.12 -5.92
N LYS A 202 0.13 -0.29 -6.93
CA LYS A 202 1.48 0.17 -7.29
C LYS A 202 2.07 1.08 -6.20
N VAL A 203 1.25 2.01 -5.72
CA VAL A 203 1.62 2.96 -4.67
C VAL A 203 1.97 2.23 -3.37
N MET A 204 1.19 1.20 -2.99
CA MET A 204 1.44 0.40 -1.78
C MET A 204 2.80 -0.30 -1.78
N PHE A 205 3.29 -0.76 -2.94
CA PHE A 205 4.63 -1.35 -3.05
C PHE A 205 5.74 -0.33 -2.77
N VAL A 206 5.55 0.91 -3.21
CA VAL A 206 6.52 2.00 -2.96
C VAL A 206 6.42 2.49 -1.51
N LEU A 207 5.21 2.55 -0.96
CA LEU A 207 4.98 2.99 0.42
C LEU A 207 5.59 2.07 1.46
N LEU A 208 5.72 0.78 1.18
CA LEU A 208 6.27 -0.18 2.13
C LEU A 208 7.72 0.15 2.54
N PRO A 209 8.70 0.33 1.63
CA PRO A 209 10.05 0.75 2.01
C PRO A 209 10.08 2.16 2.59
N LEU A 210 9.18 3.07 2.18
CA LEU A 210 9.08 4.41 2.76
C LEU A 210 8.60 4.36 4.22
N PHE A 211 7.61 3.52 4.54
CA PHE A 211 7.19 3.30 5.92
C PHE A 211 8.32 2.72 6.77
N ALA A 212 9.09 1.76 6.23
CA ALA A 212 10.26 1.24 6.91
C ALA A 212 11.35 2.30 7.12
N ALA A 213 11.51 3.23 6.17
CA ALA A 213 12.43 4.36 6.29
C ALA A 213 11.98 5.37 7.36
N LEU A 214 10.68 5.66 7.44
CA LEU A 214 10.11 6.49 8.51
C LEU A 214 10.35 5.87 9.89
N LEU A 215 10.14 4.55 10.02
CA LEU A 215 10.46 3.82 11.24
C LEU A 215 11.95 3.90 11.58
N TYR A 216 12.81 3.72 10.59
CA TYR A 216 14.25 3.81 10.78
C TYR A 216 14.68 5.20 11.26
N LEU A 217 14.14 6.28 10.67
CA LEU A 217 14.37 7.65 11.10
C LEU A 217 13.87 7.90 12.53
N LEU A 218 12.68 7.40 12.86
CA LEU A 218 12.05 7.58 14.17
C LEU A 218 12.77 6.84 15.32
N TYR A 219 13.50 5.80 14.96
CA TYR A 219 14.28 4.96 15.89
C TYR A 219 15.78 4.97 15.60
N TRP A 220 16.28 5.94 14.85
CA TRP A 220 17.67 6.11 14.43
C TRP A 220 18.70 5.95 15.56
N ARG A 221 18.40 6.44 16.76
CA ARG A 221 19.30 6.32 17.91
C ARG A 221 19.41 4.91 18.49
N LYS A 222 18.66 3.95 18.01
CA LYS A 222 18.78 2.54 18.38
C LYS A 222 19.61 1.83 17.32
N ALA A 223 20.50 0.93 17.74
CA ALA A 223 21.31 0.11 16.83
C ALA A 223 20.45 -0.97 16.14
N ILE A 224 19.32 -0.55 15.52
CA ILE A 224 18.36 -1.38 14.79
C ILE A 224 18.63 -1.18 13.30
N TYR A 225 18.70 -2.27 12.54
CA TYR A 225 18.96 -2.21 11.11
C TYR A 225 17.69 -1.88 10.32
N PHE A 226 17.85 -1.24 9.16
CA PHE A 226 16.75 -0.98 8.24
C PHE A 226 15.94 -2.24 7.91
N ALA A 227 16.63 -3.39 7.74
CA ALA A 227 15.97 -4.67 7.46
C ALA A 227 14.99 -5.11 8.57
N GLU A 228 15.25 -4.76 9.83
CA GLU A 228 14.36 -5.08 10.96
C GLU A 228 13.10 -4.19 10.95
N HIS A 229 13.23 -2.94 10.50
CA HIS A 229 12.10 -2.04 10.26
C HIS A 229 11.30 -2.47 9.02
N LEU A 230 11.96 -3.00 7.99
CA LEU A 230 11.28 -3.58 6.84
C LEU A 230 10.46 -4.83 7.22
N VAL A 231 10.98 -5.69 8.10
CA VAL A 231 10.23 -6.81 8.69
C VAL A 231 8.99 -6.30 9.43
N PHE A 232 9.14 -5.23 10.21
CA PHE A 232 8.00 -4.60 10.89
C PHE A 232 6.94 -4.12 9.88
N ALA A 233 7.36 -3.37 8.87
CA ALA A 233 6.47 -2.83 7.85
C ALA A 233 5.69 -3.94 7.13
N LEU A 234 6.36 -5.01 6.71
CA LEU A 234 5.75 -6.14 6.00
C LEU A 234 4.68 -6.85 6.83
N TYR A 235 4.97 -7.16 8.11
CA TYR A 235 3.98 -7.80 8.97
C TYR A 235 2.82 -6.86 9.33
N TYR A 236 3.10 -5.60 9.60
CA TYR A 236 2.07 -4.61 9.90
C TYR A 236 1.12 -4.40 8.71
N GLN A 237 1.66 -4.20 7.50
CA GLN A 237 0.86 -4.10 6.28
C GLN A 237 0.01 -5.36 6.05
N SER A 238 0.56 -6.56 6.33
CA SER A 238 -0.20 -7.81 6.24
C SER A 238 -1.41 -7.82 7.17
N VAL A 239 -1.24 -7.29 8.40
CA VAL A 239 -2.36 -7.16 9.35
C VAL A 239 -3.42 -6.19 8.81
N LEU A 240 -3.03 -5.04 8.28
CA LEU A 240 -3.96 -4.08 7.69
C LEU A 240 -4.74 -4.71 6.52
N PHE A 241 -4.06 -5.43 5.61
CA PHE A 241 -4.73 -6.11 4.51
C PHE A 241 -5.73 -7.17 4.98
N ILE A 242 -5.40 -7.93 6.03
CA ILE A 242 -6.33 -8.92 6.61
C ILE A 242 -7.52 -8.21 7.24
N LEU A 243 -7.30 -7.16 8.06
CA LEU A 243 -8.36 -6.43 8.73
C LEU A 243 -9.31 -5.76 7.72
N ILE A 244 -8.75 -4.96 6.80
CA ILE A 244 -9.55 -4.22 5.82
C ILE A 244 -10.21 -5.19 4.83
N GLY A 245 -9.48 -6.21 4.34
CA GLY A 245 -10.03 -7.21 3.44
C GLY A 245 -11.18 -8.00 4.06
N THR A 246 -11.06 -8.40 5.33
CA THR A 246 -12.14 -9.06 6.07
C THR A 246 -13.35 -8.13 6.23
N TYR A 247 -13.12 -6.86 6.56
CA TYR A 247 -14.18 -5.85 6.63
C TYR A 247 -14.92 -5.72 5.29
N LEU A 248 -14.19 -5.55 4.19
CA LEU A 248 -14.77 -5.41 2.85
C LEU A 248 -15.61 -6.64 2.46
N LEU A 249 -15.16 -7.84 2.84
CA LEU A 249 -15.94 -9.08 2.61
C LEU A 249 -17.22 -9.10 3.43
N ILE A 250 -17.17 -8.68 4.70
CA ILE A 250 -18.35 -8.67 5.57
C ILE A 250 -19.32 -7.56 5.13
N ASP A 251 -18.82 -6.36 4.86
CA ASP A 251 -19.62 -5.22 4.40
C ASP A 251 -20.38 -5.52 3.10
N ARG A 252 -19.77 -6.29 2.21
CA ARG A 252 -20.41 -6.74 0.97
C ARG A 252 -21.72 -7.50 1.17
N TYR A 253 -21.81 -8.28 2.26
CA TYR A 253 -22.98 -9.15 2.53
C TYR A 253 -23.93 -8.57 3.58
N PHE A 254 -23.43 -7.75 4.50
CA PHE A 254 -24.17 -7.29 5.67
C PHE A 254 -24.37 -5.78 5.73
N GLU A 255 -23.80 -5.02 4.80
CA GLU A 255 -23.93 -3.53 4.70
C GLU A 255 -23.60 -2.80 6.02
N ILE A 256 -22.49 -3.17 6.64
CA ILE A 256 -22.05 -2.68 7.95
C ILE A 256 -21.06 -1.52 7.86
N SER A 257 -21.32 -0.55 6.99
CA SER A 257 -20.44 0.60 6.73
C SER A 257 -20.03 1.38 7.99
N TYR A 258 -20.84 1.36 9.06
CA TYR A 258 -20.53 1.98 10.34
C TYR A 258 -19.34 1.36 11.09
N LEU A 259 -18.90 0.15 10.73
CA LEU A 259 -17.71 -0.52 11.32
C LEU A 259 -16.37 -0.04 10.75
N SER A 260 -16.36 0.79 9.71
CA SER A 260 -15.13 1.32 9.11
C SER A 260 -14.29 2.12 10.11
N GLY A 261 -14.90 3.00 10.89
CA GLY A 261 -14.23 3.79 11.94
C GLY A 261 -13.61 2.92 13.06
N PRO A 262 -14.36 2.02 13.70
CA PRO A 262 -13.81 1.06 14.67
C PRO A 262 -12.67 0.21 14.11
N LEU A 263 -12.71 -0.18 12.84
CA LEU A 263 -11.65 -0.96 12.21
C LEU A 263 -10.34 -0.18 12.08
N LEU A 264 -10.41 1.07 11.63
CA LEU A 264 -9.24 1.95 11.56
C LEU A 264 -8.63 2.16 12.95
N LEU A 265 -9.48 2.36 13.98
CA LEU A 265 -9.04 2.44 15.36
C LEU A 265 -8.34 1.16 15.82
N LEU A 266 -8.84 -0.01 15.44
CA LEU A 266 -8.19 -1.30 15.74
C LEU A 266 -6.80 -1.40 15.10
N GLY A 267 -6.65 -0.96 13.86
CA GLY A 267 -5.36 -0.88 13.16
C GLY A 267 -4.37 0.04 13.88
N PHE A 268 -4.83 1.20 14.33
CA PHE A 268 -4.04 2.14 15.13
C PHE A 268 -3.61 1.55 16.48
N ILE A 269 -4.54 0.95 17.22
CA ILE A 269 -4.26 0.28 18.50
C ILE A 269 -3.23 -0.84 18.30
N TYR A 270 -3.38 -1.62 17.23
CA TYR A 270 -2.41 -2.65 16.88
C TYR A 270 -1.02 -2.04 16.66
N LEU A 271 -0.92 -0.94 15.90
CA LEU A 271 0.36 -0.26 15.64
C LEU A 271 1.03 0.20 16.93
N VAL A 272 0.28 0.88 17.81
CA VAL A 272 0.79 1.35 19.10
C VAL A 272 1.34 0.18 19.94
N TRP A 273 0.58 -0.90 20.03
CA TRP A 273 0.98 -2.07 20.81
C TRP A 273 2.19 -2.78 20.19
N ALA A 274 2.21 -2.96 18.87
CA ALA A 274 3.34 -3.55 18.14
C ALA A 274 4.62 -2.72 18.31
N LEU A 275 4.54 -1.39 18.19
CA LEU A 275 5.69 -0.50 18.44
C LEU A 275 6.23 -0.64 19.86
N ARG A 276 5.33 -0.71 20.85
CA ARG A 276 5.72 -0.91 22.24
C ARG A 276 6.41 -2.26 22.45
N THR A 277 5.85 -3.34 21.91
CA THR A 277 6.36 -4.71 22.06
C THR A 277 7.75 -4.88 21.41
N VAL A 278 7.93 -4.31 20.22
CA VAL A 278 9.18 -4.45 19.46
C VAL A 278 10.27 -3.52 20.00
N HIS A 279 9.92 -2.27 20.27
CA HIS A 279 10.92 -1.26 20.64
C HIS A 279 11.07 -1.05 22.15
N LYS A 280 10.25 -1.73 22.98
CA LYS A 280 10.29 -1.66 24.45
C LYS A 280 10.30 -0.21 24.98
N ARG A 281 9.31 0.60 24.55
CA ARG A 281 9.12 2.00 24.98
C ARG A 281 7.88 2.16 25.83
N SER A 282 7.75 3.33 26.48
CA SER A 282 6.54 3.71 27.23
C SER A 282 5.33 3.81 26.29
N TRP A 283 4.12 3.70 26.85
CA TRP A 283 2.88 3.85 26.11
C TRP A 283 2.79 5.20 25.40
N TRP A 284 3.05 6.30 26.10
CA TRP A 284 3.00 7.65 25.54
C TRP A 284 3.93 7.84 24.34
N SER A 285 5.18 7.36 24.49
CA SER A 285 6.12 7.42 23.36
C SER A 285 5.67 6.60 22.17
N SER A 286 5.02 5.46 22.38
CA SER A 286 4.51 4.61 21.30
C SER A 286 3.30 5.24 20.61
N VAL A 287 2.39 5.85 21.38
CA VAL A 287 1.22 6.56 20.84
C VAL A 287 1.64 7.75 19.98
N LEU A 288 2.51 8.64 20.47
CA LEU A 288 2.97 9.80 19.71
C LEU A 288 3.67 9.39 18.41
N LYS A 289 4.47 8.34 18.45
CA LYS A 289 5.14 7.82 17.27
C LYS A 289 4.19 7.14 16.29
N ALA A 290 3.18 6.43 16.77
CA ALA A 290 2.13 5.85 15.94
C ALA A 290 1.34 6.95 15.21
N ILE A 291 0.93 8.01 15.91
CA ILE A 291 0.26 9.17 15.30
C ILE A 291 1.13 9.78 14.20
N PHE A 292 2.41 10.03 14.50
CA PHE A 292 3.32 10.58 13.49
C PHE A 292 3.47 9.66 12.27
N LEU A 293 3.60 8.34 12.48
CA LEU A 293 3.72 7.36 11.41
C LEU A 293 2.46 7.30 10.56
N ASP A 294 1.28 7.24 11.18
CA ASP A 294 0.01 7.16 10.45
C ASP A 294 -0.26 8.44 9.66
N LEU A 295 -0.03 9.62 10.26
CA LEU A 295 -0.18 10.90 9.53
C LEU A 295 0.79 11.00 8.37
N SER A 296 2.06 10.66 8.58
CA SER A 296 3.07 10.66 7.52
C SER A 296 2.73 9.65 6.42
N TYR A 297 2.25 8.48 6.79
CA TYR A 297 1.85 7.44 5.86
C TYR A 297 0.63 7.84 5.02
N LEU A 298 -0.39 8.43 5.65
CA LEU A 298 -1.56 8.94 4.95
C LEU A 298 -1.20 10.06 3.98
N LEU A 299 -0.30 10.98 4.39
CA LEU A 299 0.20 12.03 3.50
C LEU A 299 0.93 11.45 2.28
N LEU A 300 1.84 10.50 2.51
CA LEU A 300 2.56 9.82 1.43
C LEU A 300 1.64 9.01 0.53
N LEU A 301 0.62 8.37 1.10
CA LEU A 301 -0.41 7.64 0.35
C LEU A 301 -1.21 8.59 -0.55
N ALA A 302 -1.69 9.70 0.01
CA ALA A 302 -2.42 10.71 -0.74
C ALA A 302 -1.58 11.28 -1.89
N LEU A 303 -0.32 11.65 -1.61
CA LEU A 303 0.62 12.15 -2.61
C LEU A 303 0.88 11.09 -3.70
N GLY A 304 1.08 9.83 -3.32
CA GLY A 304 1.30 8.73 -4.25
C GLY A 304 0.10 8.47 -5.16
N VAL A 305 -1.12 8.50 -4.61
CA VAL A 305 -2.35 8.32 -5.37
C VAL A 305 -2.55 9.49 -6.34
N VAL A 306 -2.38 10.73 -5.88
CA VAL A 306 -2.49 11.92 -6.74
C VAL A 306 -1.46 11.87 -7.86
N THR A 307 -0.19 11.55 -7.55
CA THR A 307 0.87 11.44 -8.56
C THR A 307 0.55 10.35 -9.58
N ALA A 308 0.08 9.20 -9.13
CA ALA A 308 -0.28 8.10 -10.02
C ALA A 308 -1.52 8.43 -10.88
N ALA A 309 -2.51 9.16 -10.33
CA ALA A 309 -3.67 9.63 -11.08
C ALA A 309 -3.26 10.65 -12.15
N VAL A 310 -2.40 11.62 -11.80
CA VAL A 310 -1.87 12.62 -12.74
C VAL A 310 -1.04 11.94 -13.84
N MET A 311 -0.12 11.02 -13.49
CA MET A 311 0.65 10.28 -14.49
C MET A 311 -0.24 9.44 -15.41
N GLY A 312 -1.28 8.79 -14.87
CA GLY A 312 -2.25 8.04 -15.68
C GLY A 312 -3.12 8.92 -16.57
N ALA A 313 -3.27 10.20 -16.24
CA ALA A 313 -3.97 11.18 -17.05
C ALA A 313 -3.08 11.81 -18.14
N VAL A 314 -1.76 11.91 -17.90
CA VAL A 314 -0.80 12.53 -18.83
C VAL A 314 -0.21 11.51 -19.81
N LEU A 315 0.05 10.28 -19.37
CA LEU A 315 0.54 9.16 -20.20
C LEU A 315 -0.61 8.37 -20.82
#